data_cafbcdcc7e01e8b5b81d381729a3f9fe
#
_entry.id   cafbcdcc7e01e8b5b81d381729a3f9fe
#
_cell.length_a   1.000
_cell.length_b   1.000
_cell.length_c   1.000
_cell.angle_alpha   90.00
_cell.angle_beta   90.00
_cell.angle_gamma   90.00
#
_symmetry.space_group_name_H-M   'P 1'
#
loop_
_entity.id
_entity.type
_entity.pdbx_description
1 polymer ?
#
loop_
_entity_poly.entity_id
_entity_poly.type
_entity_poly.pdbx_seq_one_letter_code
_entity_poly.pdbx_strand_id
1 'polypeptide(L)'
;RGGGAMTLTKLLRTQGVTAPAGFRAAGIPAGIKKSGAPDLALVFNEGPDYAAAGMFTRNQVKAAPVLWSQQVLTTGRLRAVLLNSGGANACTGPVGFQDTHASAEAVAAALSDWGTETGPIEVAVCSTGLIGDRLPMERVLAGITEIVHELGGGLTGGEAAARAIMTTDTVPKQVA
;
A
#
# COMPACT_ATOMS: atom_id res chain seq x y z
N ARG A 1 10.58 -9.75 39.66
CA ARG A 1 11.12 -9.08 38.42
C ARG A 1 11.12 -10.13 37.32
N GLY A 2 9.99 -10.27 36.64
CA GLY A 2 9.85 -11.17 35.48
C GLY A 2 9.99 -10.39 34.19
N GLY A 3 11.21 -10.15 33.74
CA GLY A 3 11.49 -9.74 32.36
C GLY A 3 11.36 -10.97 31.47
N GLY A 4 10.14 -11.28 31.04
CA GLY A 4 9.93 -12.36 30.07
C GLY A 4 10.57 -11.94 28.75
N ALA A 5 11.63 -12.64 28.33
CA ALA A 5 12.20 -12.50 27.00
C ALA A 5 11.09 -12.73 25.98
N MET A 6 10.79 -11.72 25.19
CA MET A 6 9.83 -11.81 24.08
C MET A 6 10.38 -12.82 23.08
N THR A 7 9.68 -13.92 22.85
CA THR A 7 10.11 -14.96 21.92
C THR A 7 10.22 -14.37 20.52
N LEU A 8 11.22 -14.77 19.73
CA LEU A 8 11.44 -14.33 18.34
C LEU A 8 10.14 -14.42 17.50
N THR A 9 9.39 -15.50 17.69
CA THR A 9 8.07 -15.72 17.04
C THR A 9 7.04 -14.65 17.42
N LYS A 10 7.07 -14.12 18.64
CA LYS A 10 6.16 -13.04 19.07
C LYS A 10 6.60 -11.70 18.49
N LEU A 11 7.91 -11.47 18.36
CA LEU A 11 8.45 -10.29 17.66
C LEU A 11 8.06 -10.27 16.18
N LEU A 12 8.22 -11.39 15.48
CA LEU A 12 7.85 -11.51 14.06
C LEU A 12 6.35 -11.25 13.84
N ARG A 13 5.48 -11.76 14.71
CA ARG A 13 4.03 -11.55 14.63
C ARG A 13 3.59 -10.09 14.78
N THR A 14 4.43 -9.22 15.31
CA THR A 14 4.11 -7.80 15.49
C THR A 14 4.70 -6.90 14.42
N GLN A 15 5.59 -7.40 13.55
CA GLN A 15 6.22 -6.60 12.50
C GLN A 15 5.37 -6.52 11.21
N GLY A 16 4.37 -7.40 11.04
CA GLY A 16 3.49 -7.38 9.88
C GLY A 16 4.26 -7.50 8.57
N VAL A 17 3.94 -6.64 7.61
CA VAL A 17 4.52 -6.69 6.25
C VAL A 17 6.02 -6.43 6.18
N THR A 18 6.63 -5.91 7.23
CA THR A 18 8.08 -5.65 7.31
C THR A 18 8.83 -6.69 8.12
N ALA A 19 8.19 -7.82 8.48
CA ALA A 19 8.85 -8.94 9.15
C ALA A 19 9.88 -9.66 8.24
N PRO A 20 9.59 -9.92 6.95
CA PRO A 20 10.60 -10.46 6.05
C PRO A 20 11.70 -9.44 5.77
N ALA A 21 12.94 -9.91 5.68
CA ALA A 21 14.06 -9.06 5.27
C ALA A 21 13.85 -8.51 3.84
N GLY A 22 14.28 -7.27 3.61
CA GLY A 22 14.14 -6.61 2.31
C GLY A 22 12.79 -5.92 2.09
N PHE A 23 11.90 -5.92 3.09
CA PHE A 23 10.65 -5.16 3.00
C PHE A 23 10.69 -3.90 3.85
N ARG A 24 10.28 -2.79 3.25
CA ARG A 24 10.01 -1.52 3.93
C ARG A 24 8.54 -1.15 3.75
N ALA A 25 8.02 -0.40 4.69
CA ALA A 25 6.67 0.14 4.58
C ALA A 25 6.58 1.51 5.25
N ALA A 26 5.58 2.26 4.83
CA ALA A 26 5.22 3.54 5.42
C ALA A 26 3.70 3.71 5.43
N GLY A 27 3.23 4.62 6.27
CA GLY A 27 1.83 5.01 6.30
C GLY A 27 1.71 6.45 6.78
N ILE A 28 1.05 7.30 5.99
CA ILE A 28 0.91 8.74 6.24
C ILE A 28 -0.52 9.23 6.08
N PRO A 29 -0.88 10.37 6.64
CA PRO A 29 -2.12 11.08 6.30
C PRO A 29 -1.90 11.88 5.01
N ALA A 30 -2.43 11.40 3.87
CA ALA A 30 -2.44 12.14 2.61
C ALA A 30 -3.69 13.05 2.45
N GLY A 31 -4.63 12.99 3.40
CA GLY A 31 -5.85 13.80 3.40
C GLY A 31 -6.97 13.24 2.54
N ILE A 32 -6.98 11.93 2.30
CA ILE A 32 -8.08 11.21 1.66
C ILE A 32 -9.25 11.12 2.66
N LYS A 33 -8.95 10.77 3.91
CA LYS A 33 -9.92 10.78 5.01
C LYS A 33 -10.14 12.18 5.56
N LYS A 34 -11.39 12.56 5.73
CA LYS A 34 -11.75 13.84 6.37
C LYS A 34 -11.30 13.96 7.83
N SER A 35 -11.03 12.83 8.49
CA SER A 35 -10.59 12.79 9.89
C SER A 35 -9.13 13.21 10.09
N GLY A 36 -8.33 13.29 9.03
CA GLY A 36 -6.88 13.51 9.12
C GLY A 36 -6.08 12.30 9.61
N ALA A 37 -6.74 11.16 9.84
CA ALA A 37 -6.03 9.91 10.18
C ALA A 37 -5.19 9.42 8.99
N PRO A 38 -4.12 8.62 9.24
CA PRO A 38 -3.35 8.00 8.17
C PRO A 38 -4.26 7.25 7.19
N ASP A 39 -4.01 7.42 5.89
CA ASP A 39 -4.88 6.95 4.83
C ASP A 39 -4.17 6.53 3.53
N LEU A 40 -2.86 6.71 3.48
CA LEU A 40 -2.01 6.24 2.39
C LEU A 40 -0.89 5.37 2.97
N ALA A 41 -0.70 4.18 2.42
CA ALA A 41 0.37 3.25 2.78
C ALA A 41 1.14 2.82 1.53
N LEU A 42 2.44 2.60 1.69
CA LEU A 42 3.31 2.04 0.68
C LEU A 42 4.08 0.88 1.28
N VAL A 43 4.03 -0.28 0.62
CA VAL A 43 4.88 -1.43 0.92
C VAL A 43 5.85 -1.59 -0.23
N PHE A 44 7.14 -1.64 0.07
CA PHE A 44 8.22 -1.70 -0.89
C PHE A 44 9.11 -2.91 -0.64
N ASN A 45 9.45 -3.63 -1.71
CA ASN A 45 10.38 -4.74 -1.71
C ASN A 45 11.72 -4.27 -2.29
N GLU A 46 12.77 -4.25 -1.46
CA GLU A 46 14.13 -3.86 -1.88
C GLU A 46 14.80 -4.95 -2.76
N GLY A 47 14.21 -6.15 -2.82
CA GLY A 47 14.79 -7.27 -3.53
C GLY A 47 15.77 -8.10 -2.68
N PRO A 48 16.58 -8.95 -3.31
CA PRO A 48 16.80 -9.11 -4.78
C PRO A 48 15.70 -9.89 -5.51
N ASP A 49 14.79 -10.55 -4.81
CA ASP A 49 13.70 -11.32 -5.40
C ASP A 49 12.39 -10.52 -5.32
N TYR A 50 11.70 -10.43 -6.45
CA TYR A 50 10.46 -9.65 -6.62
C TYR A 50 9.26 -10.53 -6.96
N ALA A 51 9.35 -11.85 -6.76
CA ALA A 51 8.25 -12.76 -7.04
C ALA A 51 6.97 -12.32 -6.33
N ALA A 52 5.88 -12.23 -7.06
CA ALA A 52 4.60 -11.77 -6.55
C ALA A 52 3.43 -12.56 -7.13
N ALA A 53 2.43 -12.79 -6.29
CA ALA A 53 1.17 -13.40 -6.68
C ALA A 53 0.02 -12.72 -5.93
N GLY A 54 -1.19 -12.76 -6.51
CA GLY A 54 -2.37 -12.16 -5.91
C GLY A 54 -3.63 -13.00 -6.16
N MET A 55 -4.54 -12.94 -5.18
CA MET A 55 -5.89 -13.48 -5.33
C MET A 55 -6.87 -12.31 -5.36
N PHE A 56 -7.84 -12.38 -6.24
CA PHE A 56 -8.79 -11.31 -6.50
C PHE A 56 -10.24 -11.78 -6.37
N THR A 57 -11.11 -10.81 -6.11
CA THR A 57 -12.54 -11.04 -6.03
C THR A 57 -13.13 -11.59 -7.36
N ARG A 58 -14.16 -12.43 -7.25
CA ARG A 58 -14.99 -12.86 -8.36
C ARG A 58 -16.22 -11.96 -8.59
N ASN A 59 -16.35 -10.86 -7.87
CA ASN A 59 -17.43 -9.90 -8.09
C ASN A 59 -17.45 -9.43 -9.54
N GLN A 60 -18.64 -9.27 -10.11
CA GLN A 60 -18.83 -8.80 -11.49
C GLN A 60 -18.38 -7.33 -11.61
N VAL A 61 -18.69 -6.51 -10.62
CA VAL A 61 -18.25 -5.11 -10.54
C VAL A 61 -16.94 -5.06 -9.77
N LYS A 62 -15.84 -4.89 -10.49
CA LYS A 62 -14.50 -4.77 -9.90
C LYS A 62 -14.10 -3.31 -9.81
N ALA A 63 -13.48 -2.94 -8.70
CA ALA A 63 -12.88 -1.62 -8.54
C ALA A 63 -11.70 -1.43 -9.50
N ALA A 64 -11.41 -0.20 -9.87
CA ALA A 64 -10.30 0.13 -10.76
C ALA A 64 -8.94 -0.43 -10.27
N PRO A 65 -8.57 -0.33 -8.97
CA PRO A 65 -7.35 -0.93 -8.45
C PRO A 65 -7.28 -2.45 -8.61
N VAL A 66 -8.44 -3.14 -8.55
CA VAL A 66 -8.49 -4.60 -8.78
C VAL A 66 -8.13 -4.93 -10.23
N LEU A 67 -8.69 -4.19 -11.19
CA LEU A 67 -8.41 -4.39 -12.61
C LEU A 67 -6.93 -4.12 -12.93
N TRP A 68 -6.38 -3.02 -12.42
CA TRP A 68 -4.97 -2.68 -12.57
C TRP A 68 -4.06 -3.74 -11.96
N SER A 69 -4.29 -4.11 -10.70
CA SER A 69 -3.43 -5.07 -9.99
C SER A 69 -3.51 -6.47 -10.59
N GLN A 70 -4.65 -6.88 -11.14
CA GLN A 70 -4.75 -8.11 -11.92
C GLN A 70 -3.85 -8.07 -13.16
N GLN A 71 -3.80 -6.93 -13.85
CA GLN A 71 -3.00 -6.77 -15.07
C GLN A 71 -1.51 -6.80 -14.75
N VAL A 72 -1.03 -6.03 -13.78
CA VAL A 72 0.41 -5.98 -13.46
C VAL A 72 0.93 -7.27 -12.86
N LEU A 73 0.11 -8.00 -12.09
CA LEU A 73 0.47 -9.29 -11.51
C LEU A 73 0.59 -10.43 -12.54
N THR A 74 0.19 -10.23 -13.79
CA THR A 74 0.48 -11.20 -14.88
C THR A 74 1.98 -11.34 -15.12
N THR A 75 2.78 -10.36 -14.75
CA THR A 75 4.24 -10.43 -14.83
C THR A 75 4.86 -11.37 -13.80
N GLY A 76 4.13 -11.72 -12.74
CA GLY A 76 4.62 -12.48 -11.59
C GLY A 76 5.63 -11.72 -10.73
N ARG A 77 5.77 -10.40 -10.91
CA ARG A 77 6.77 -9.56 -10.23
C ARG A 77 6.17 -8.25 -9.77
N LEU A 78 6.49 -7.83 -8.53
CA LEU A 78 6.19 -6.50 -8.01
C LEU A 78 7.35 -5.97 -7.17
N ARG A 79 7.58 -4.67 -7.24
CA ARG A 79 8.44 -3.91 -6.32
C ARG A 79 7.66 -3.22 -5.23
N ALA A 80 6.46 -2.75 -5.54
CA ALA A 80 5.68 -1.98 -4.58
C ALA A 80 4.19 -2.29 -4.62
N VAL A 81 3.55 -2.06 -3.49
CA VAL A 81 2.08 -2.02 -3.37
C VAL A 81 1.70 -0.71 -2.71
N LEU A 82 0.95 0.12 -3.43
CA LEU A 82 0.32 1.32 -2.89
C LEU A 82 -1.07 0.96 -2.36
N LEU A 83 -1.39 1.38 -1.15
CA LEU A 83 -2.70 1.15 -0.55
C LEU A 83 -3.27 2.48 -0.05
N ASN A 84 -4.55 2.71 -0.29
CA ASN A 84 -5.24 3.82 0.37
C ASN A 84 -6.52 3.36 1.07
N SER A 85 -6.88 4.12 2.09
CA SER A 85 -8.18 4.01 2.76
C SER A 85 -8.94 5.35 2.70
N GLY A 86 -10.26 5.30 2.79
CA GLY A 86 -11.14 6.47 2.67
C GLY A 86 -11.96 6.49 1.38
N GLY A 87 -11.44 5.96 0.29
CA GLY A 87 -12.12 5.79 -0.98
C GLY A 87 -11.71 4.48 -1.65
N ALA A 88 -12.69 3.71 -2.14
CA ALA A 88 -12.46 2.41 -2.76
C ALA A 88 -12.08 2.50 -4.25
N ASN A 89 -12.24 3.66 -4.86
CA ASN A 89 -12.12 3.85 -6.30
C ASN A 89 -12.88 2.75 -7.09
N ALA A 90 -14.09 2.46 -6.63
CA ALA A 90 -15.02 1.49 -7.18
C ALA A 90 -16.24 2.20 -7.77
N CYS A 91 -16.78 1.71 -8.87
CA CYS A 91 -17.87 2.35 -9.63
C CYS A 91 -17.53 3.77 -10.13
N THR A 92 -16.27 4.03 -10.40
CA THR A 92 -15.73 5.33 -10.83
C THR A 92 -15.45 5.41 -12.33
N GLY A 93 -15.74 4.32 -13.05
CA GLY A 93 -15.62 4.24 -14.50
C GLY A 93 -14.18 4.34 -15.03
N PRO A 94 -14.01 4.70 -16.33
CA PRO A 94 -12.69 4.80 -16.94
C PRO A 94 -11.78 5.81 -16.25
N VAL A 95 -12.34 6.89 -15.71
CA VAL A 95 -11.56 7.92 -15.01
C VAL A 95 -10.93 7.37 -13.73
N GLY A 96 -11.66 6.54 -12.97
CA GLY A 96 -11.08 5.87 -11.80
C GLY A 96 -9.95 4.92 -12.15
N PHE A 97 -10.01 4.28 -13.34
CA PHE A 97 -8.90 3.47 -13.84
C PHE A 97 -7.68 4.33 -14.20
N GLN A 98 -7.90 5.48 -14.83
CA GLN A 98 -6.83 6.47 -15.08
C GLN A 98 -6.20 6.97 -13.78
N ASP A 99 -7.02 7.24 -12.75
CA ASP A 99 -6.53 7.63 -11.41
C ASP A 99 -5.64 6.55 -10.79
N THR A 100 -5.99 5.29 -10.95
CA THR A 100 -5.19 4.16 -10.47
C THR A 100 -3.85 4.06 -11.23
N HIS A 101 -3.88 4.20 -12.54
CA HIS A 101 -2.69 4.19 -13.39
C HIS A 101 -1.75 5.35 -13.03
N ALA A 102 -2.28 6.56 -12.92
CA ALA A 102 -1.51 7.74 -12.51
C ALA A 102 -0.88 7.56 -11.11
N SER A 103 -1.57 6.89 -10.19
CA SER A 103 -1.00 6.56 -8.87
C SER A 103 0.18 5.59 -8.98
N ALA A 104 0.08 4.56 -9.83
CA ALA A 104 1.18 3.62 -10.05
C ALA A 104 2.38 4.28 -10.73
N GLU A 105 2.15 5.14 -11.72
CA GLU A 105 3.20 5.95 -12.37
C GLU A 105 3.90 6.87 -11.37
N ALA A 106 3.14 7.54 -10.50
CA ALA A 106 3.70 8.42 -9.49
C ALA A 106 4.57 7.67 -8.47
N VAL A 107 4.13 6.47 -8.02
CA VAL A 107 4.96 5.61 -7.15
C VAL A 107 6.25 5.20 -7.85
N ALA A 108 6.16 4.76 -9.11
CA ALA A 108 7.32 4.34 -9.88
C ALA A 108 8.32 5.49 -10.05
N ALA A 109 7.85 6.69 -10.37
CA ALA A 109 8.68 7.89 -10.49
C ALA A 109 9.35 8.24 -9.14
N ALA A 110 8.56 8.30 -8.05
CA ALA A 110 9.07 8.65 -6.73
C ALA A 110 10.12 7.65 -6.21
N LEU A 111 9.92 6.34 -6.45
CA LEU A 111 10.91 5.31 -6.09
C LEU A 111 12.17 5.41 -6.95
N SER A 112 12.04 5.76 -8.24
CA SER A 112 13.19 5.95 -9.13
C SER A 112 14.00 7.18 -8.71
N ASP A 113 13.36 8.28 -8.34
CA ASP A 113 14.01 9.48 -7.80
C ASP A 113 14.67 9.19 -6.44
N TRP A 114 14.09 8.31 -5.64
CA TRP A 114 14.66 7.84 -4.38
C TRP A 114 15.88 6.92 -4.57
N GLY A 115 16.17 6.51 -5.82
CA GLY A 115 17.35 5.73 -6.20
C GLY A 115 17.08 4.26 -6.55
N THR A 116 15.81 3.89 -6.72
CA THR A 116 15.42 2.51 -7.08
C THR A 116 14.59 2.51 -8.36
N GLU A 117 15.23 2.22 -9.48
CA GLU A 117 14.56 2.14 -10.79
C GLU A 117 13.34 1.20 -10.71
N THR A 118 12.16 1.73 -10.96
CA THR A 118 10.88 1.04 -10.82
C THR A 118 9.96 1.42 -11.97
N GLY A 119 9.37 0.43 -12.63
CA GLY A 119 8.36 0.65 -13.65
C GLY A 119 6.93 0.65 -13.07
N PRO A 120 5.96 1.35 -13.67
CA PRO A 120 4.57 1.34 -13.21
C PRO A 120 3.96 -0.07 -13.18
N ILE A 121 4.39 -0.95 -14.07
CA ILE A 121 3.95 -2.36 -14.12
C ILE A 121 4.48 -3.21 -12.95
N GLU A 122 5.37 -2.68 -12.13
CA GLU A 122 5.89 -3.30 -10.92
C GLU A 122 5.19 -2.77 -9.65
N VAL A 123 4.15 -1.95 -9.82
CA VAL A 123 3.39 -1.32 -8.73
C VAL A 123 1.94 -1.79 -8.76
N ALA A 124 1.53 -2.57 -7.77
CA ALA A 124 0.12 -2.88 -7.54
C ALA A 124 -0.55 -1.76 -6.73
N VAL A 125 -1.86 -1.60 -6.89
CA VAL A 125 -2.66 -0.61 -6.16
C VAL A 125 -3.84 -1.28 -5.50
N CYS A 126 -4.10 -0.91 -4.25
CA CYS A 126 -5.25 -1.36 -3.46
C CYS A 126 -5.96 -0.15 -2.87
N SER A 127 -7.28 -0.11 -2.96
CA SER A 127 -8.08 0.97 -2.39
C SER A 127 -9.25 0.42 -1.60
N THR A 128 -9.57 1.04 -0.48
CA THR A 128 -10.72 0.68 0.35
C THR A 128 -11.43 1.93 0.90
N GLY A 129 -12.73 1.84 1.12
CA GLY A 129 -13.54 2.91 1.68
C GLY A 129 -14.82 3.16 0.88
N LEU A 130 -15.18 4.42 0.69
CA LEU A 130 -16.41 4.83 0.00
C LEU A 130 -16.40 4.39 -1.47
N ILE A 131 -17.57 3.94 -1.93
CA ILE A 131 -17.81 3.50 -3.31
C ILE A 131 -18.52 4.63 -4.05
N GLY A 132 -18.15 4.83 -5.32
CA GLY A 132 -18.79 5.82 -6.21
C GLY A 132 -18.10 7.17 -6.25
N ASP A 133 -17.32 7.51 -5.23
CA ASP A 133 -16.57 8.75 -5.18
C ASP A 133 -15.16 8.57 -5.75
N ARG A 134 -14.70 9.55 -6.53
CA ARG A 134 -13.31 9.60 -6.99
C ARG A 134 -12.37 9.95 -5.85
N LEU A 135 -11.16 9.43 -5.93
CA LEU A 135 -10.08 9.83 -5.03
C LEU A 135 -9.68 11.29 -5.26
N PRO A 136 -9.29 12.03 -4.22
CA PRO A 136 -8.73 13.38 -4.36
C PRO A 136 -7.30 13.30 -4.90
N MET A 137 -7.15 13.11 -6.21
CA MET A 137 -5.89 12.73 -6.85
C MET A 137 -4.75 13.69 -6.58
N GLU A 138 -5.00 15.00 -6.48
CA GLU A 138 -3.98 15.98 -6.11
C GLU A 138 -3.33 15.63 -4.77
N ARG A 139 -4.13 15.24 -3.77
CA ARG A 139 -3.65 14.83 -2.45
C ARG A 139 -2.95 13.47 -2.47
N VAL A 140 -3.50 12.52 -3.25
CA VAL A 140 -2.89 11.20 -3.42
C VAL A 140 -1.50 11.33 -4.03
N LEU A 141 -1.35 12.11 -5.10
CA LEU A 141 -0.08 12.29 -5.78
C LEU A 141 0.96 13.02 -4.91
N ALA A 142 0.53 14.07 -4.19
CA ALA A 142 1.39 14.74 -3.22
C ALA A 142 1.86 13.77 -2.11
N GLY A 143 0.91 12.98 -1.54
CA GLY A 143 1.24 11.98 -0.53
C GLY A 143 2.18 10.89 -1.05
N ILE A 144 2.09 10.49 -2.32
CA ILE A 144 3.02 9.52 -2.91
C ILE A 144 4.45 10.06 -2.93
N THR A 145 4.62 11.34 -3.23
CA THR A 145 5.95 11.97 -3.20
C THR A 145 6.54 11.99 -1.79
N GLU A 146 5.71 12.20 -0.77
CA GLU A 146 6.15 12.25 0.62
C GLU A 146 6.44 10.84 1.18
N ILE A 147 5.56 9.86 0.91
CA ILE A 147 5.59 8.56 1.57
C ILE A 147 6.86 7.73 1.27
N VAL A 148 7.52 7.92 0.13
CA VAL A 148 8.75 7.21 -0.20
C VAL A 148 9.90 7.58 0.74
N HIS A 149 9.92 8.80 1.28
CA HIS A 149 10.91 9.28 2.24
C HIS A 149 10.66 8.74 3.65
N GLU A 150 9.45 8.24 3.93
CA GLU A 150 9.06 7.65 5.21
C GLU A 150 9.22 6.12 5.24
N LEU A 151 9.70 5.49 4.14
CA LEU A 151 9.87 4.06 4.04
C LEU A 151 10.86 3.52 5.09
N GLY A 152 10.35 2.79 6.06
CA GLY A 152 11.11 2.18 7.14
C GLY A 152 10.93 0.67 7.24
N GLY A 153 11.94 -0.01 7.76
CA GLY A 153 11.87 -1.43 8.11
C GLY A 153 11.39 -1.66 9.55
N GLY A 154 11.24 -2.91 9.93
CA GLY A 154 10.94 -3.32 11.29
C GLY A 154 9.53 -2.93 11.76
N LEU A 155 9.37 -2.81 13.09
CA LEU A 155 8.07 -2.60 13.73
C LEU A 155 7.36 -1.32 13.27
N THR A 156 8.10 -0.22 13.13
CA THR A 156 7.52 1.10 12.88
C THR A 156 6.92 1.20 11.49
N GLY A 157 7.60 0.71 10.45
CA GLY A 157 7.09 0.74 9.07
C GLY A 157 5.84 -0.12 8.90
N GLY A 158 5.88 -1.36 9.42
CA GLY A 158 4.73 -2.27 9.36
C GLY A 158 3.51 -1.72 10.10
N GLU A 159 3.70 -1.16 11.31
CA GLU A 159 2.61 -0.57 12.08
C GLU A 159 2.02 0.67 11.41
N ALA A 160 2.85 1.55 10.85
CA ALA A 160 2.39 2.72 10.11
C ALA A 160 1.50 2.32 8.92
N ALA A 161 1.94 1.36 8.12
CA ALA A 161 1.15 0.83 7.01
C ALA A 161 -0.17 0.20 7.49
N ALA A 162 -0.14 -0.62 8.55
CA ALA A 162 -1.34 -1.24 9.11
C ALA A 162 -2.37 -0.21 9.60
N ARG A 163 -1.92 0.90 10.18
CA ARG A 163 -2.79 2.01 10.61
C ARG A 163 -3.39 2.76 9.42
N ALA A 164 -2.61 2.98 8.37
CA ALA A 164 -3.05 3.75 7.22
C ALA A 164 -4.13 3.03 6.38
N ILE A 165 -4.20 1.70 6.42
CA ILE A 165 -5.22 0.92 5.71
C ILE A 165 -6.51 0.68 6.50
N MET A 166 -6.58 1.11 7.76
CA MET A 166 -7.79 0.97 8.58
C MET A 166 -8.96 1.78 8.01
N THR A 167 -10.17 1.23 8.10
CA THR A 167 -11.42 1.92 7.78
C THR A 167 -12.31 2.00 9.01
N THR A 168 -13.09 0.96 9.29
CA THR A 168 -13.96 0.82 10.47
C THR A 168 -13.31 -0.02 11.57
N ASP A 169 -12.08 -0.44 11.37
CA ASP A 169 -11.32 -1.18 12.36
C ASP A 169 -11.07 -0.35 13.61
N THR A 170 -11.17 -0.98 14.78
CA THR A 170 -10.90 -0.34 16.07
C THR A 170 -9.42 -0.42 16.47
N VAL A 171 -8.69 -1.38 15.90
CA VAL A 171 -7.26 -1.60 16.15
C VAL A 171 -6.56 -2.04 14.85
N PRO A 172 -5.28 -1.68 14.66
CA PRO A 172 -4.50 -2.21 13.55
C PRO A 172 -4.26 -3.72 13.73
N LYS A 173 -4.29 -4.47 12.63
CA LYS A 173 -4.10 -5.92 12.64
C LYS A 173 -2.86 -6.26 11.83
N GLN A 174 -1.94 -6.99 12.44
CA GLN A 174 -0.69 -7.41 11.83
C GLN A 174 -0.38 -8.86 12.22
N VAL A 175 0.16 -9.61 11.28
CA VAL A 175 0.68 -10.96 11.47
C VAL A 175 1.82 -11.19 10.49
N ALA A 176 2.83 -11.95 10.91
CA ALA A 176 3.93 -12.38 10.05
C ALA A 176 4.40 -13.78 10.48
#